data_49d103164494abb955ab53e357c68958
#
_entry.id   49d103164494abb955ab53e357c68958
#
_cell.length_a   1.000
_cell.length_b   1.000
_cell.length_c   1.000
_cell.angle_alpha   90.00
_cell.angle_beta   90.00
_cell.angle_gamma   90.00
#
_symmetry.space_group_name_H-M   'P 1'
#
loop_
_entity.id
_entity.type
_entity.pdbx_description
1 polymer ?
#
loop_
_entity_poly.entity_id
_entity_poly.type
_entity_poly.pdbx_seq_one_letter_code
_entity_poly.pdbx_strand_id
1 'polypeptide(L)'
;MEIQALRVARLVVTPMAMNERIERLTMADVNERAFDEIIDVRAPEEYAVDHVTGAINLPVLDNDERIRVGTLHAQVSAFEAKKVGASLVSSNIACHLKDHFAKYGKTYRPLVYCWRGGQRSRSLATVLCEVGWRPAILDGGYKAYRAHVMEGLGVSEKMHWRVLNGLTGSGKTLVLHALAERGAQVLDLEGLANHKGSLFGGDLKNPQPSQKYFETLIHEQLKAFTPERALFVEAESPKIGHLNIPGPLWVALRSAPVIEVNSPVEARAQYLYGDYASWLGDSQRILATIERLRPFQSKAQIERWIGLCHAEDWIPFIETLLTEHYDKKYGAGGSGHYEAPSQTYELENQEPASIVTCAEWLLEQAEAWDSR
;
A
#
# COMPACT_ATOMS: atom_id res chain seq x y z
N MET A 1 64.68 -12.84 -50.11
CA MET A 1 63.63 -13.45 -49.25
C MET A 1 63.34 -12.44 -48.15
N GLU A 2 62.35 -11.60 -48.39
CA GLU A 2 61.89 -10.59 -47.45
C GLU A 2 60.86 -11.21 -46.51
N ILE A 3 61.10 -11.10 -45.20
CA ILE A 3 60.17 -11.51 -44.16
C ILE A 3 59.28 -10.32 -43.88
N GLN A 4 58.02 -10.37 -44.31
CA GLN A 4 56.98 -9.40 -44.02
C GLN A 4 56.58 -9.55 -42.52
N ALA A 5 56.89 -8.52 -41.72
CA ALA A 5 56.46 -8.40 -40.33
C ALA A 5 54.96 -8.03 -40.29
N LEU A 6 54.11 -8.95 -39.86
CA LEU A 6 52.72 -8.67 -39.54
C LEU A 6 52.65 -7.74 -38.33
N ARG A 7 52.29 -6.48 -38.52
CA ARG A 7 51.86 -5.56 -37.45
C ARG A 7 50.46 -5.97 -36.94
N VAL A 8 50.40 -6.64 -35.81
CA VAL A 8 49.16 -6.82 -35.06
C VAL A 8 48.76 -5.47 -34.47
N ALA A 9 47.75 -4.84 -35.06
CA ALA A 9 47.12 -3.67 -34.47
C ALA A 9 46.48 -4.06 -33.11
N ARG A 10 47.13 -3.72 -31.99
CA ARG A 10 46.50 -3.77 -30.68
C ARG A 10 45.38 -2.72 -30.65
N LEU A 11 44.14 -3.19 -30.72
CA LEU A 11 42.98 -2.37 -30.30
C LEU A 11 43.23 -1.97 -28.84
N VAL A 12 43.61 -0.72 -28.65
CA VAL A 12 43.63 -0.11 -27.32
C VAL A 12 42.19 0.14 -26.91
N VAL A 13 41.57 -0.85 -26.31
CA VAL A 13 40.28 -0.64 -25.65
C VAL A 13 40.60 0.25 -24.43
N THR A 14 40.33 1.53 -24.54
CA THR A 14 40.43 2.47 -23.42
C THR A 14 39.48 1.95 -22.35
N PRO A 15 39.93 1.64 -21.10
CA PRO A 15 39.02 1.22 -20.05
C PRO A 15 38.05 2.36 -19.81
N MET A 16 36.74 2.11 -19.99
CA MET A 16 35.70 3.06 -19.60
C MET A 16 35.92 3.47 -18.15
N ALA A 17 35.78 4.76 -17.84
CA ALA A 17 35.88 5.26 -16.49
C ALA A 17 34.87 4.50 -15.62
N MET A 18 35.24 4.19 -14.35
CA MET A 18 34.44 3.37 -13.44
C MET A 18 32.98 3.88 -13.28
N ASN A 19 32.79 5.19 -13.37
CA ASN A 19 31.47 5.82 -13.38
C ASN A 19 30.60 5.53 -14.65
N GLU A 20 31.22 5.12 -15.74
CA GLU A 20 30.54 4.78 -17.00
C GLU A 20 30.07 3.32 -17.05
N ARG A 21 30.51 2.49 -16.10
CA ARG A 21 30.12 1.07 -16.01
C ARG A 21 28.82 0.83 -15.23
N ILE A 22 28.42 1.80 -14.38
CA ILE A 22 27.21 1.70 -13.57
C ILE A 22 26.12 2.49 -14.27
N GLU A 23 25.14 1.78 -14.78
CA GLU A 23 24.01 2.39 -15.49
C GLU A 23 23.13 3.18 -14.50
N ARG A 24 22.67 4.37 -14.93
CA ARG A 24 21.70 5.18 -14.20
C ARG A 24 20.40 5.16 -14.96
N LEU A 25 19.33 4.74 -14.30
CA LEU A 25 18.02 4.49 -14.90
C LEU A 25 16.99 5.41 -14.31
N THR A 26 16.14 5.99 -15.15
CA THR A 26 14.94 6.71 -14.74
C THR A 26 13.84 5.73 -14.30
N MET A 27 12.76 6.22 -13.70
CA MET A 27 11.60 5.38 -13.39
C MET A 27 10.96 4.76 -14.64
N ALA A 28 10.97 5.46 -15.78
CA ALA A 28 10.50 4.91 -17.05
C ALA A 28 11.33 3.69 -17.48
N ASP A 29 12.67 3.81 -17.43
CA ASP A 29 13.58 2.71 -17.77
C ASP A 29 13.41 1.52 -16.82
N VAL A 30 13.17 1.77 -15.53
CA VAL A 30 12.97 0.71 -14.51
C VAL A 30 11.70 -0.08 -14.78
N ASN A 31 10.63 0.56 -15.20
CA ASN A 31 9.36 -0.11 -15.53
C ASN A 31 9.44 -1.02 -16.76
N GLU A 32 10.41 -0.78 -17.64
CA GLU A 32 10.63 -1.56 -18.88
C GLU A 32 11.64 -2.72 -18.72
N ARG A 33 12.29 -2.84 -17.56
CA ARG A 33 13.39 -3.79 -17.35
C ARG A 33 13.14 -4.72 -16.17
N ALA A 34 13.66 -5.93 -16.26
CA ALA A 34 13.70 -6.89 -15.17
C ALA A 34 15.04 -6.79 -14.41
N PHE A 35 14.97 -6.81 -13.10
CA PHE A 35 16.09 -6.90 -12.17
C PHE A 35 15.93 -8.16 -11.31
N ASP A 36 17.06 -8.74 -10.89
CA ASP A 36 17.01 -9.88 -9.97
C ASP A 36 16.54 -9.45 -8.58
N GLU A 37 16.91 -8.24 -8.17
CA GLU A 37 16.46 -7.61 -6.92
C GLU A 37 16.44 -6.09 -7.04
N ILE A 38 15.57 -5.46 -6.28
CA ILE A 38 15.56 -4.01 -6.02
C ILE A 38 16.04 -3.79 -4.60
N ILE A 39 17.09 -3.01 -4.42
CA ILE A 39 17.79 -2.83 -3.15
C ILE A 39 17.68 -1.39 -2.68
N ASP A 40 17.03 -1.21 -1.54
CA ASP A 40 17.02 0.05 -0.81
C ASP A 40 18.17 0.08 0.20
N VAL A 41 19.13 0.99 -0.02
CA VAL A 41 20.25 1.18 0.89
C VAL A 41 20.06 2.29 1.92
N ARG A 42 18.82 2.79 2.07
CA ARG A 42 18.47 3.75 3.11
C ARG A 42 18.43 3.07 4.48
N ALA A 43 18.42 3.89 5.53
CA ALA A 43 18.26 3.37 6.88
C ALA A 43 16.93 2.64 7.07
N PRO A 44 16.84 1.65 7.99
CA PRO A 44 15.62 0.86 8.20
C PRO A 44 14.35 1.69 8.45
N GLU A 45 14.43 2.78 9.21
CA GLU A 45 13.29 3.68 9.43
C GLU A 45 12.86 4.40 8.15
N GLU A 46 13.81 4.81 7.29
CA GLU A 46 13.47 5.41 5.99
C GLU A 46 12.71 4.41 5.10
N TYR A 47 13.12 3.13 5.12
CA TYR A 47 12.50 2.04 4.38
C TYR A 47 11.10 1.70 4.93
N ALA A 48 10.96 1.61 6.26
CA ALA A 48 9.70 1.28 6.91
C ALA A 48 8.60 2.32 6.65
N VAL A 49 8.97 3.59 6.44
CA VAL A 49 8.00 4.64 6.10
C VAL A 49 7.43 4.47 4.69
N ASP A 50 8.27 4.16 3.70
CA ASP A 50 7.86 3.91 2.32
C ASP A 50 9.08 3.43 1.51
N HIS A 51 8.86 2.59 0.51
CA HIS A 51 9.92 2.04 -0.36
C HIS A 51 9.37 1.62 -1.72
N VAL A 52 10.25 1.38 -2.68
CA VAL A 52 9.88 0.82 -3.99
C VAL A 52 9.29 -0.57 -3.76
N THR A 53 8.12 -0.85 -4.30
CA THR A 53 7.42 -2.14 -4.13
C THR A 53 8.30 -3.30 -4.55
N GLY A 54 8.41 -4.31 -3.69
CA GLY A 54 9.29 -5.45 -3.91
C GLY A 54 10.77 -5.20 -3.59
N ALA A 55 11.15 -4.01 -3.13
CA ALA A 55 12.53 -3.76 -2.69
C ALA A 55 12.83 -4.46 -1.37
N ILE A 56 14.07 -4.92 -1.23
CA ILE A 56 14.62 -5.35 0.06
C ILE A 56 15.47 -4.24 0.67
N ASN A 57 15.53 -4.18 2.00
CA ASN A 57 16.39 -3.22 2.69
C ASN A 57 17.76 -3.82 3.02
N LEU A 58 18.80 -3.28 2.40
CA LEU A 58 20.20 -3.54 2.73
C LEU A 58 20.88 -2.22 3.09
N PRO A 59 20.69 -1.72 4.32
CA PRO A 59 21.09 -0.38 4.69
C PRO A 59 22.62 -0.28 4.71
N VAL A 60 23.18 0.73 4.02
CA VAL A 60 24.61 1.04 4.13
C VAL A 60 24.94 1.93 5.33
N LEU A 61 23.92 2.42 6.03
CA LEU A 61 23.95 3.03 7.34
C LEU A 61 22.70 2.60 8.09
N ASP A 62 22.82 2.12 9.33
CA ASP A 62 21.68 1.92 10.20
C ASP A 62 21.05 3.26 10.67
N ASN A 63 20.05 3.23 11.53
CA ASN A 63 19.35 4.44 11.97
C ASN A 63 20.29 5.37 12.77
N ASP A 64 21.04 4.84 13.72
CA ASP A 64 21.94 5.61 14.58
C ASP A 64 23.12 6.18 13.79
N GLU A 65 23.71 5.36 12.93
CA GLU A 65 24.78 5.76 12.02
C GLU A 65 24.32 6.87 11.07
N ARG A 66 23.08 6.73 10.53
CA ARG A 66 22.46 7.73 9.66
C ARG A 66 22.26 9.06 10.38
N ILE A 67 21.79 9.03 11.63
CA ILE A 67 21.63 10.22 12.47
C ILE A 67 23.00 10.83 12.75
N ARG A 68 23.98 10.02 13.17
CA ARG A 68 25.34 10.47 13.47
C ARG A 68 26.00 11.18 12.29
N VAL A 69 25.99 10.53 11.10
CA VAL A 69 26.58 11.11 9.88
C VAL A 69 25.83 12.38 9.47
N GLY A 70 24.51 12.40 9.59
CA GLY A 70 23.67 13.56 9.30
C GLY A 70 23.97 14.76 10.21
N THR A 71 24.15 14.52 11.51
CA THR A 71 24.50 15.53 12.51
C THR A 71 25.89 16.10 12.25
N LEU A 72 26.89 15.26 11.98
CA LEU A 72 28.22 15.70 11.61
C LEU A 72 28.21 16.58 10.36
N HIS A 73 27.42 16.21 9.37
CA HIS A 73 27.30 17.00 8.14
C HIS A 73 26.68 18.37 8.37
N ALA A 74 25.67 18.46 9.23
CA ALA A 74 24.95 19.71 9.48
C ALA A 74 25.66 20.63 10.49
N GLN A 75 26.33 20.06 11.49
CA GLN A 75 26.84 20.82 12.65
C GLN A 75 28.36 20.96 12.69
N VAL A 76 29.11 20.08 12.00
CA VAL A 76 30.58 20.09 12.05
C VAL A 76 31.17 20.43 10.67
N SER A 77 31.22 19.46 9.76
CA SER A 77 31.60 19.67 8.38
C SER A 77 31.21 18.52 7.46
N ALA A 78 31.01 18.84 6.17
CA ALA A 78 30.74 17.82 5.16
C ALA A 78 31.92 16.84 4.99
N PHE A 79 33.15 17.26 5.23
CA PHE A 79 34.33 16.41 5.12
C PHE A 79 34.41 15.40 6.26
N GLU A 80 34.22 15.83 7.51
CA GLU A 80 34.22 14.93 8.68
C GLU A 80 33.06 13.90 8.57
N ALA A 81 31.87 14.35 8.16
CA ALA A 81 30.77 13.45 7.89
C ALA A 81 31.10 12.40 6.82
N LYS A 82 31.79 12.79 5.74
CA LYS A 82 32.24 11.87 4.70
C LYS A 82 33.26 10.85 5.21
N LYS A 83 34.21 11.25 6.05
CA LYS A 83 35.20 10.33 6.62
C LYS A 83 34.55 9.27 7.49
N VAL A 84 33.71 9.70 8.44
CA VAL A 84 32.99 8.78 9.33
C VAL A 84 31.99 7.93 8.51
N GLY A 85 31.23 8.54 7.62
CA GLY A 85 30.27 7.84 6.77
C GLY A 85 30.93 6.80 5.85
N ALA A 86 32.09 7.10 5.27
CA ALA A 86 32.80 6.15 4.42
C ALA A 86 33.24 4.89 5.20
N SER A 87 33.72 5.06 6.44
CA SER A 87 34.08 3.93 7.29
C SER A 87 32.90 3.03 7.62
N LEU A 88 31.77 3.61 8.06
CA LEU A 88 30.56 2.88 8.41
C LEU A 88 29.95 2.18 7.19
N VAL A 89 29.82 2.90 6.08
CA VAL A 89 29.30 2.36 4.81
C VAL A 89 30.13 1.19 4.32
N SER A 90 31.47 1.28 4.39
CA SER A 90 32.36 0.19 3.96
C SER A 90 32.19 -1.05 4.83
N SER A 91 32.06 -0.88 6.15
CA SER A 91 31.83 -1.98 7.08
C SER A 91 30.50 -2.68 6.78
N ASN A 92 29.40 -1.93 6.60
CA ASN A 92 28.10 -2.49 6.33
C ASN A 92 28.04 -3.19 4.95
N ILE A 93 28.69 -2.63 3.93
CA ILE A 93 28.81 -3.29 2.63
C ILE A 93 29.58 -4.61 2.74
N ALA A 94 30.64 -4.68 3.54
CA ALA A 94 31.38 -5.92 3.75
C ALA A 94 30.50 -7.02 4.39
N CYS A 95 29.64 -6.66 5.35
CA CYS A 95 28.65 -7.58 5.92
C CYS A 95 27.65 -8.06 4.82
N HIS A 96 27.10 -7.13 4.04
CA HIS A 96 26.17 -7.49 2.98
C HIS A 96 26.78 -8.40 1.91
N LEU A 97 28.05 -8.17 1.54
CA LEU A 97 28.77 -9.06 0.61
C LEU A 97 28.85 -10.50 1.12
N LYS A 98 29.12 -10.66 2.41
CA LYS A 98 29.25 -11.97 3.05
C LYS A 98 27.87 -12.65 3.25
N ASP A 99 26.89 -11.90 3.74
CA ASP A 99 25.67 -12.50 4.27
C ASP A 99 24.56 -12.58 3.21
N HIS A 100 24.52 -11.62 2.27
CA HIS A 100 23.48 -11.56 1.24
C HIS A 100 24.00 -11.90 -0.16
N PHE A 101 25.08 -11.27 -0.61
CA PHE A 101 25.52 -11.37 -2.00
C PHE A 101 26.31 -12.63 -2.32
N ALA A 102 26.85 -13.34 -1.34
CA ALA A 102 27.67 -14.55 -1.53
C ALA A 102 26.97 -15.67 -2.33
N LYS A 103 25.64 -15.69 -2.34
CA LYS A 103 24.80 -16.68 -3.05
C LYS A 103 24.64 -16.44 -4.54
N TYR A 104 24.95 -15.22 -5.04
CA TYR A 104 24.64 -14.83 -6.42
C TYR A 104 25.79 -15.11 -7.38
N GLY A 105 25.42 -15.63 -8.55
CA GLY A 105 26.33 -15.86 -9.67
C GLY A 105 26.67 -14.57 -10.45
N LYS A 106 27.52 -14.71 -11.45
CA LYS A 106 28.06 -13.59 -12.25
C LYS A 106 27.00 -12.78 -13.02
N THR A 107 25.85 -13.37 -13.30
CA THR A 107 24.78 -12.74 -14.11
C THR A 107 23.87 -11.83 -13.28
N TYR A 108 24.03 -11.75 -11.98
CA TYR A 108 23.19 -10.98 -11.07
C TYR A 108 23.17 -9.47 -11.41
N ARG A 109 21.96 -8.92 -11.49
CA ARG A 109 21.68 -7.55 -11.93
C ARG A 109 20.72 -6.83 -10.98
N PRO A 110 21.20 -6.29 -9.87
CA PRO A 110 20.36 -5.56 -8.92
C PRO A 110 20.13 -4.10 -9.37
N LEU A 111 18.95 -3.55 -9.06
CA LEU A 111 18.69 -2.12 -9.02
C LEU A 111 18.95 -1.59 -7.60
N VAL A 112 19.81 -0.62 -7.45
CA VAL A 112 20.18 -0.04 -6.15
C VAL A 112 19.71 1.39 -6.06
N TYR A 113 19.06 1.77 -4.97
CA TYR A 113 18.68 3.17 -4.76
C TYR A 113 18.90 3.62 -3.32
N CYS A 114 19.02 4.94 -3.15
CA CYS A 114 18.96 5.63 -1.87
C CYS A 114 18.02 6.83 -1.98
N TRP A 115 18.11 7.82 -1.10
CA TRP A 115 17.19 8.98 -1.11
C TRP A 115 17.14 9.75 -2.42
N ARG A 116 18.32 9.99 -3.08
CA ARG A 116 18.45 10.77 -4.32
C ARG A 116 19.37 10.11 -5.37
N GLY A 117 19.62 8.81 -5.30
CA GLY A 117 20.60 8.16 -6.19
C GLY A 117 22.03 8.68 -6.04
N GLY A 118 22.40 9.12 -4.83
CA GLY A 118 23.68 9.75 -4.51
C GLY A 118 24.75 8.78 -3.97
N GLN A 119 25.52 9.24 -2.97
CA GLN A 119 26.70 8.52 -2.47
C GLN A 119 26.35 7.13 -1.91
N ARG A 120 25.27 6.98 -1.12
CA ARG A 120 24.90 5.70 -0.48
C ARG A 120 24.69 4.58 -1.52
N SER A 121 23.84 4.80 -2.51
CA SER A 121 23.60 3.80 -3.57
C SER A 121 24.82 3.60 -4.46
N ARG A 122 25.59 4.67 -4.76
CA ARG A 122 26.81 4.56 -5.54
C ARG A 122 27.87 3.73 -4.82
N SER A 123 28.04 3.85 -3.51
CA SER A 123 29.03 3.08 -2.77
C SER A 123 28.80 1.58 -2.89
N LEU A 124 27.57 1.11 -2.67
CA LEU A 124 27.24 -0.31 -2.85
C LEU A 124 27.41 -0.72 -4.33
N ALA A 125 26.82 0.02 -5.27
CA ALA A 125 26.86 -0.32 -6.69
C ALA A 125 28.32 -0.38 -7.22
N THR A 126 29.22 0.50 -6.75
CA THR A 126 30.63 0.45 -7.12
C THR A 126 31.28 -0.85 -6.69
N VAL A 127 31.06 -1.29 -5.45
CA VAL A 127 31.64 -2.54 -4.94
C VAL A 127 31.06 -3.73 -5.69
N LEU A 128 29.75 -3.78 -5.95
CA LEU A 128 29.13 -4.86 -6.73
C LEU A 128 29.68 -4.91 -8.17
N CYS A 129 29.88 -3.76 -8.80
CA CYS A 129 30.46 -3.67 -10.14
C CYS A 129 31.91 -4.18 -10.17
N GLU A 130 32.74 -3.89 -9.16
CA GLU A 130 34.12 -4.37 -9.07
C GLU A 130 34.19 -5.89 -8.80
N VAL A 131 33.21 -6.49 -8.14
CA VAL A 131 33.06 -7.96 -8.03
C VAL A 131 32.76 -8.58 -9.40
N GLY A 132 32.19 -7.82 -10.33
CA GLY A 132 31.85 -8.25 -11.67
C GLY A 132 30.34 -8.44 -11.95
N TRP A 133 29.49 -8.05 -11.01
CA TRP A 133 28.04 -7.97 -11.20
C TRP A 133 27.66 -6.72 -12.02
N ARG A 134 26.39 -6.62 -12.40
CA ARG A 134 25.88 -5.52 -13.24
C ARG A 134 24.82 -4.70 -12.52
N PRO A 135 25.17 -3.97 -11.46
CA PRO A 135 24.22 -3.13 -10.76
C PRO A 135 23.80 -1.93 -11.61
N ALA A 136 22.53 -1.54 -11.48
CA ALA A 136 22.03 -0.24 -11.94
C ALA A 136 21.69 0.65 -10.74
N ILE A 137 21.66 1.95 -10.93
CA ILE A 137 21.22 2.92 -9.90
C ILE A 137 19.97 3.64 -10.40
N LEU A 138 18.93 3.69 -9.56
CA LEU A 138 17.76 4.53 -9.80
C LEU A 138 18.17 6.01 -9.73
N ASP A 139 18.05 6.71 -10.85
CA ASP A 139 18.35 8.13 -10.91
C ASP A 139 17.29 8.94 -10.13
N GLY A 140 17.74 9.92 -9.37
CA GLY A 140 16.88 10.63 -8.40
C GLY A 140 16.46 9.78 -7.19
N GLY A 141 16.69 8.45 -7.19
CA GLY A 141 16.44 7.54 -6.08
C GLY A 141 14.99 7.50 -5.61
N TYR A 142 14.78 7.25 -4.31
CA TYR A 142 13.43 7.24 -3.70
C TYR A 142 12.64 8.53 -3.97
N LYS A 143 13.30 9.68 -4.03
CA LYS A 143 12.60 10.93 -4.34
C LYS A 143 11.95 10.92 -5.72
N ALA A 144 12.63 10.35 -6.73
CA ALA A 144 12.08 10.19 -8.08
C ALA A 144 10.94 9.16 -8.09
N TYR A 145 11.12 8.03 -7.39
CA TYR A 145 10.06 7.04 -7.22
C TYR A 145 8.81 7.66 -6.57
N ARG A 146 8.98 8.41 -5.49
CA ARG A 146 7.86 9.06 -4.81
C ARG A 146 7.12 10.07 -5.70
N ALA A 147 7.84 10.82 -6.51
CA ALA A 147 7.24 11.73 -7.50
C ALA A 147 6.42 10.95 -8.54
N HIS A 148 6.96 9.82 -9.03
CA HIS A 148 6.26 8.92 -9.94
C HIS A 148 4.97 8.33 -9.33
N VAL A 149 5.00 7.90 -8.07
CA VAL A 149 3.81 7.45 -7.33
C VAL A 149 2.76 8.55 -7.28
N MET A 150 3.15 9.76 -6.88
CA MET A 150 2.21 10.89 -6.76
C MET A 150 1.60 11.30 -8.11
N GLU A 151 2.38 11.28 -9.17
CA GLU A 151 1.90 11.53 -10.54
C GLU A 151 0.94 10.42 -10.99
N GLY A 152 1.31 9.16 -10.73
CA GLY A 152 0.52 7.99 -11.11
C GLY A 152 -0.84 7.91 -10.41
N LEU A 153 -0.98 8.47 -9.21
CA LEU A 153 -2.28 8.57 -8.54
C LEU A 153 -3.29 9.45 -9.32
N GLY A 154 -2.82 10.35 -10.17
CA GLY A 154 -3.67 11.15 -11.07
C GLY A 154 -4.42 10.32 -12.12
N VAL A 155 -3.99 9.08 -12.41
CA VAL A 155 -4.70 8.20 -13.34
C VAL A 155 -6.09 7.83 -12.84
N SER A 156 -6.35 7.94 -11.53
CA SER A 156 -7.66 7.69 -10.93
C SER A 156 -8.79 8.52 -11.55
N GLU A 157 -8.51 9.71 -12.07
CA GLU A 157 -9.48 10.57 -12.75
C GLU A 157 -9.97 9.99 -14.10
N LYS A 158 -9.26 9.03 -14.66
CA LYS A 158 -9.57 8.40 -15.96
C LYS A 158 -10.20 7.02 -15.84
N MET A 159 -10.32 6.48 -14.62
CA MET A 159 -10.88 5.16 -14.38
C MET A 159 -12.42 5.18 -14.37
N HIS A 160 -13.03 4.11 -14.83
CA HIS A 160 -14.48 3.91 -14.80
C HIS A 160 -14.92 3.36 -13.43
N TRP A 161 -14.94 4.21 -12.41
CA TRP A 161 -15.30 3.84 -11.05
C TRP A 161 -16.73 3.36 -10.88
N ARG A 162 -16.94 2.38 -10.01
CA ARG A 162 -18.22 1.90 -9.48
C ARG A 162 -18.08 1.79 -7.97
N VAL A 163 -18.73 2.67 -7.24
CA VAL A 163 -18.63 2.74 -5.78
C VAL A 163 -19.72 1.89 -5.15
N LEU A 164 -19.33 0.86 -4.40
CA LEU A 164 -20.24 0.05 -3.61
C LEU A 164 -20.50 0.73 -2.27
N ASN A 165 -21.70 1.24 -2.08
CA ASN A 165 -22.18 1.81 -0.83
C ASN A 165 -23.03 0.81 -0.06
N GLY A 166 -23.28 1.07 1.19
CA GLY A 166 -24.15 0.28 2.06
C GLY A 166 -23.73 0.39 3.53
N LEU A 167 -24.64 0.08 4.40
CA LEU A 167 -24.45 0.19 5.85
C LEU A 167 -23.35 -0.73 6.37
N THR A 168 -22.88 -0.49 7.58
CA THR A 168 -21.87 -1.33 8.25
C THR A 168 -22.36 -2.78 8.35
N GLY A 169 -21.51 -3.72 7.90
CA GLY A 169 -21.82 -5.16 7.89
C GLY A 169 -22.69 -5.62 6.70
N SER A 170 -23.03 -4.76 5.72
CA SER A 170 -23.80 -5.16 4.54
C SER A 170 -23.10 -6.13 3.59
N GLY A 171 -21.80 -6.45 3.82
CA GLY A 171 -21.07 -7.43 3.00
C GLY A 171 -20.33 -6.83 1.80
N LYS A 172 -20.17 -5.50 1.70
CA LYS A 172 -19.47 -4.84 0.58
C LYS A 172 -18.11 -5.46 0.28
N THR A 173 -17.27 -5.64 1.29
CA THR A 173 -15.93 -6.20 1.14
C THR A 173 -15.97 -7.66 0.63
N LEU A 174 -16.93 -8.47 1.10
CA LEU A 174 -17.14 -9.82 0.57
C LEU A 174 -17.55 -9.80 -0.90
N VAL A 175 -18.43 -8.87 -1.27
CA VAL A 175 -18.86 -8.69 -2.68
C VAL A 175 -17.69 -8.24 -3.55
N LEU A 176 -16.84 -7.30 -3.06
CA LEU A 176 -15.63 -6.89 -3.77
C LEU A 176 -14.66 -8.06 -3.99
N HIS A 177 -14.44 -8.89 -2.97
CA HIS A 177 -13.60 -10.08 -3.13
C HIS A 177 -14.19 -11.07 -4.14
N ALA A 178 -15.50 -11.32 -4.09
CA ALA A 178 -16.18 -12.18 -5.05
C ALA A 178 -16.14 -11.63 -6.49
N LEU A 179 -16.17 -10.31 -6.68
CA LEU A 179 -15.92 -9.64 -7.97
C LEU A 179 -14.48 -9.87 -8.46
N ALA A 180 -13.50 -9.70 -7.59
CA ALA A 180 -12.09 -9.92 -7.91
C ALA A 180 -11.82 -11.37 -8.34
N GLU A 181 -12.38 -12.35 -7.62
CA GLU A 181 -12.29 -13.78 -7.96
C GLU A 181 -12.87 -14.09 -9.36
N ARG A 182 -13.80 -13.27 -9.84
CA ARG A 182 -14.40 -13.36 -11.18
C ARG A 182 -13.70 -12.52 -12.23
N GLY A 183 -12.55 -11.95 -11.90
CA GLY A 183 -11.72 -11.17 -12.83
C GLY A 183 -12.17 -9.72 -13.03
N ALA A 184 -13.05 -9.19 -12.18
CA ALA A 184 -13.33 -7.76 -12.13
C ALA A 184 -12.11 -6.98 -11.60
N GLN A 185 -12.00 -5.72 -11.99
CA GLN A 185 -11.05 -4.81 -11.39
C GLN A 185 -11.61 -4.30 -10.06
N VAL A 186 -10.85 -4.47 -9.00
CA VAL A 186 -11.26 -4.10 -7.64
C VAL A 186 -10.12 -3.38 -6.93
N LEU A 187 -10.43 -2.24 -6.34
CA LEU A 187 -9.53 -1.53 -5.42
C LEU A 187 -10.06 -1.68 -3.99
N ASP A 188 -9.45 -2.58 -3.22
CA ASP A 188 -9.77 -2.82 -1.80
C ASP A 188 -9.02 -1.83 -0.91
N LEU A 189 -9.65 -0.69 -0.60
CA LEU A 189 -9.03 0.36 0.21
C LEU A 189 -8.89 -0.05 1.68
N GLU A 190 -9.85 -0.79 2.24
CA GLU A 190 -9.77 -1.30 3.61
C GLU A 190 -8.63 -2.31 3.76
N GLY A 191 -8.50 -3.24 2.81
CA GLY A 191 -7.41 -4.20 2.77
C GLY A 191 -6.04 -3.53 2.66
N LEU A 192 -5.88 -2.55 1.75
CA LEU A 192 -4.62 -1.79 1.61
C LEU A 192 -4.30 -0.96 2.85
N ALA A 193 -5.32 -0.51 3.58
CA ALA A 193 -5.16 0.26 4.81
C ALA A 193 -4.92 -0.62 6.05
N ASN A 194 -5.06 -1.93 5.99
CA ASN A 194 -5.15 -2.84 7.14
C ASN A 194 -6.17 -2.35 8.18
N HIS A 195 -7.37 -1.91 7.71
CA HIS A 195 -8.37 -1.29 8.58
C HIS A 195 -9.78 -1.36 7.97
N LYS A 196 -10.75 -1.89 8.70
CA LYS A 196 -12.13 -2.08 8.26
C LYS A 196 -13.01 -0.80 8.35
N GLY A 197 -12.48 0.38 8.11
CA GLY A 197 -13.22 1.64 8.06
C GLY A 197 -13.96 2.08 9.35
N SER A 198 -14.28 1.15 10.26
CA SER A 198 -15.12 1.37 11.44
C SER A 198 -14.34 1.72 12.71
N LEU A 199 -15.06 2.12 13.79
CA LEU A 199 -14.46 2.35 15.11
C LEU A 199 -13.74 1.10 15.69
N PHE A 200 -14.21 -0.08 15.34
CA PHE A 200 -13.64 -1.38 15.69
C PHE A 200 -12.74 -1.96 14.58
N GLY A 201 -12.48 -1.19 13.54
CA GLY A 201 -11.87 -1.68 12.28
C GLY A 201 -10.38 -1.92 12.30
N GLY A 202 -9.65 -1.53 13.36
CA GLY A 202 -8.20 -1.71 13.42
C GLY A 202 -7.78 -3.17 13.60
N ASP A 203 -6.88 -3.67 12.74
CA ASP A 203 -6.25 -4.98 12.93
C ASP A 203 -5.19 -4.90 14.04
N LEU A 204 -5.25 -5.85 14.98
CA LEU A 204 -4.30 -5.93 16.10
C LEU A 204 -2.94 -6.51 15.68
N LYS A 205 -2.93 -7.35 14.67
CA LYS A 205 -1.75 -8.09 14.23
C LYS A 205 -0.99 -7.31 13.16
N ASN A 206 -1.72 -6.57 12.33
CA ASN A 206 -1.17 -5.81 11.21
C ASN A 206 -1.52 -4.33 11.37
N PRO A 207 -0.60 -3.50 11.89
CA PRO A 207 -0.84 -2.07 11.99
C PRO A 207 -1.05 -1.44 10.62
N GLN A 208 -1.77 -0.33 10.58
CA GLN A 208 -1.92 0.45 9.35
C GLN A 208 -0.54 0.85 8.81
N PRO A 209 -0.34 0.84 7.48
CA PRO A 209 0.88 1.35 6.87
C PRO A 209 1.05 2.85 7.12
N SER A 210 2.21 3.39 6.77
CA SER A 210 2.36 4.84 6.69
C SER A 210 1.47 5.42 5.58
N GLN A 211 1.13 6.71 5.67
CA GLN A 211 0.41 7.41 4.60
C GLN A 211 1.09 7.24 3.23
N LYS A 212 2.42 7.35 3.19
CA LYS A 212 3.18 7.24 1.94
C LYS A 212 3.11 5.82 1.36
N TYR A 213 3.25 4.81 2.21
CA TYR A 213 3.19 3.43 1.75
C TYR A 213 1.79 3.03 1.30
N PHE A 214 0.74 3.52 1.97
CA PHE A 214 -0.64 3.38 1.52
C PHE A 214 -0.86 3.96 0.11
N GLU A 215 -0.35 5.17 -0.14
CA GLU A 215 -0.39 5.79 -1.47
C GLU A 215 0.41 5.00 -2.52
N THR A 216 1.54 4.44 -2.13
CA THR A 216 2.34 3.53 -2.96
C THR A 216 1.56 2.27 -3.32
N LEU A 217 0.89 1.63 -2.35
CA LEU A 217 0.08 0.43 -2.58
C LEU A 217 -1.09 0.70 -3.52
N ILE A 218 -1.79 1.83 -3.35
CA ILE A 218 -2.87 2.26 -4.26
C ILE A 218 -2.32 2.45 -5.68
N HIS A 219 -1.20 3.18 -5.82
CA HIS A 219 -0.58 3.41 -7.12
C HIS A 219 -0.22 2.11 -7.84
N GLU A 220 0.36 1.14 -7.13
CA GLU A 220 0.75 -0.15 -7.71
C GLU A 220 -0.46 -0.95 -8.18
N GLN A 221 -1.58 -0.90 -7.45
CA GLN A 221 -2.82 -1.53 -7.92
C GLN A 221 -3.39 -0.82 -9.15
N LEU A 222 -3.44 0.52 -9.16
CA LEU A 222 -3.95 1.29 -10.28
C LEU A 222 -3.18 1.04 -11.59
N LYS A 223 -1.88 0.77 -11.50
CA LYS A 223 -1.05 0.40 -12.68
C LYS A 223 -1.49 -0.90 -13.36
N ALA A 224 -2.09 -1.81 -12.61
CA ALA A 224 -2.53 -3.10 -13.13
C ALA A 224 -3.92 -3.03 -13.79
N PHE A 225 -4.65 -1.92 -13.64
CA PHE A 225 -6.01 -1.77 -14.13
C PHE A 225 -6.06 -1.09 -15.49
N THR A 226 -7.08 -1.47 -16.25
CA THR A 226 -7.39 -0.93 -17.58
C THR A 226 -8.46 0.14 -17.43
N PRO A 227 -8.21 1.41 -17.82
CA PRO A 227 -9.17 2.51 -17.62
C PRO A 227 -10.54 2.28 -18.23
N GLU A 228 -10.62 1.57 -19.34
CA GLU A 228 -11.86 1.32 -20.11
C GLU A 228 -12.77 0.27 -19.46
N ARG A 229 -12.30 -0.43 -18.44
CA ARG A 229 -13.09 -1.44 -17.71
C ARG A 229 -13.60 -0.88 -16.40
N ALA A 230 -14.79 -1.29 -15.99
CA ALA A 230 -15.33 -0.95 -14.68
C ALA A 230 -14.35 -1.34 -13.55
N LEU A 231 -14.16 -0.42 -12.61
CA LEU A 231 -13.30 -0.59 -11.45
C LEU A 231 -14.13 -0.38 -10.18
N PHE A 232 -14.32 -1.46 -9.43
CA PHE A 232 -15.13 -1.48 -8.22
C PHE A 232 -14.30 -1.09 -6.98
N VAL A 233 -14.94 -0.36 -6.06
CA VAL A 233 -14.36 0.09 -4.79
C VAL A 233 -15.46 0.26 -3.75
N GLU A 234 -15.17 0.07 -2.46
CA GLU A 234 -16.12 0.42 -1.40
C GLU A 234 -16.21 1.94 -1.17
N ALA A 235 -17.42 2.37 -0.78
CA ALA A 235 -17.67 3.73 -0.32
C ALA A 235 -17.02 3.94 1.06
N GLU A 236 -15.94 4.71 1.10
CA GLU A 236 -15.23 5.05 2.32
C GLU A 236 -15.38 6.53 2.67
N SER A 237 -15.12 6.88 3.93
CA SER A 237 -14.92 8.26 4.32
C SER A 237 -13.56 8.77 3.83
N PRO A 238 -13.31 10.10 3.80
CA PRO A 238 -12.00 10.63 3.37
C PRO A 238 -10.83 10.10 4.20
N LYS A 239 -11.14 9.45 5.33
CA LYS A 239 -10.18 8.82 6.24
C LYS A 239 -10.54 7.37 6.53
N ILE A 240 -9.55 6.48 6.42
CA ILE A 240 -9.61 5.08 6.86
C ILE A 240 -8.65 4.93 8.03
N GLY A 241 -9.18 4.88 9.26
CA GLY A 241 -8.37 4.96 10.46
C GLY A 241 -7.60 6.29 10.55
N HIS A 242 -6.26 6.25 10.49
CA HIS A 242 -5.42 7.45 10.46
C HIS A 242 -4.94 7.85 9.05
N LEU A 243 -5.26 7.04 8.02
CA LEU A 243 -4.86 7.28 6.64
C LEU A 243 -5.90 8.16 5.92
N ASN A 244 -5.41 8.99 5.01
CA ASN A 244 -6.27 9.77 4.13
C ASN A 244 -6.28 9.15 2.73
N ILE A 245 -7.45 9.10 2.10
CA ILE A 245 -7.57 8.75 0.68
C ILE A 245 -6.87 9.84 -0.13
N PRO A 246 -6.00 9.50 -1.11
CA PRO A 246 -5.31 10.49 -1.94
C PRO A 246 -6.30 11.43 -2.64
N GLY A 247 -5.98 12.73 -2.69
CA GLY A 247 -6.88 13.75 -3.21
C GLY A 247 -7.46 13.46 -4.60
N PRO A 248 -6.65 13.12 -5.63
CA PRO A 248 -7.16 12.78 -6.96
C PRO A 248 -8.14 11.60 -6.93
N LEU A 249 -7.82 10.54 -6.18
CA LEU A 249 -8.70 9.39 -6.01
C LEU A 249 -10.00 9.79 -5.30
N TRP A 250 -9.92 10.55 -4.22
CA TRP A 250 -11.11 11.02 -3.50
C TRP A 250 -12.07 11.82 -4.38
N VAL A 251 -11.54 12.71 -5.22
CA VAL A 251 -12.34 13.48 -6.19
C VAL A 251 -13.03 12.56 -7.18
N ALA A 252 -12.30 11.58 -7.74
CA ALA A 252 -12.86 10.63 -8.70
C ALA A 252 -13.96 9.78 -8.08
N LEU A 253 -13.77 9.26 -6.87
CA LEU A 253 -14.76 8.42 -6.19
C LEU A 253 -16.04 9.18 -5.85
N ARG A 254 -15.96 10.44 -5.45
CA ARG A 254 -17.14 11.24 -5.11
C ARG A 254 -18.08 11.50 -6.29
N SER A 255 -17.55 11.56 -7.49
CA SER A 255 -18.33 11.77 -8.74
C SER A 255 -18.69 10.48 -9.47
N ALA A 256 -18.30 9.34 -8.91
CA ALA A 256 -18.56 8.04 -9.52
C ALA A 256 -19.99 7.54 -9.28
N PRO A 257 -20.58 6.76 -10.20
CA PRO A 257 -21.83 6.07 -9.97
C PRO A 257 -21.80 5.18 -8.73
N VAL A 258 -22.80 5.32 -7.89
CA VAL A 258 -22.95 4.59 -6.62
C VAL A 258 -23.96 3.46 -6.78
N ILE A 259 -23.62 2.29 -6.26
CA ILE A 259 -24.49 1.12 -6.15
C ILE A 259 -24.66 0.81 -4.67
N GLU A 260 -25.90 0.81 -4.20
CA GLU A 260 -26.23 0.50 -2.81
C GLU A 260 -26.41 -1.00 -2.63
N VAL A 261 -25.72 -1.58 -1.64
CA VAL A 261 -25.90 -2.97 -1.21
C VAL A 261 -26.56 -2.94 0.16
N ASN A 262 -27.86 -3.22 0.20
CA ASN A 262 -28.64 -3.31 1.43
C ASN A 262 -28.67 -4.73 1.95
N SER A 263 -28.72 -4.86 3.28
CA SER A 263 -28.92 -6.14 3.96
C SER A 263 -29.68 -5.93 5.28
N PRO A 264 -30.55 -6.88 5.67
CA PRO A 264 -31.28 -6.80 6.95
C PRO A 264 -30.33 -6.71 8.15
N VAL A 265 -30.76 -6.02 9.21
CA VAL A 265 -29.93 -5.80 10.41
C VAL A 265 -29.52 -7.11 11.08
N GLU A 266 -30.42 -8.10 11.07
CA GLU A 266 -30.17 -9.43 11.65
C GLU A 266 -29.03 -10.15 10.89
N ALA A 267 -29.07 -10.12 9.56
CA ALA A 267 -28.03 -10.71 8.72
C ALA A 267 -26.68 -9.99 8.91
N ARG A 268 -26.70 -8.65 8.98
CA ARG A 268 -25.51 -7.83 9.24
C ARG A 268 -24.90 -8.13 10.62
N ALA A 269 -25.73 -8.28 11.65
CA ALA A 269 -25.28 -8.60 13.00
C ALA A 269 -24.65 -9.99 13.07
N GLN A 270 -25.27 -10.97 12.44
CA GLN A 270 -24.76 -12.34 12.37
C GLN A 270 -23.39 -12.40 11.66
N TYR A 271 -23.25 -11.68 10.54
CA TYR A 271 -21.97 -11.57 9.82
C TYR A 271 -20.89 -10.93 10.69
N LEU A 272 -21.21 -9.78 11.30
CA LEU A 272 -20.24 -9.05 12.14
C LEU A 272 -19.84 -9.85 13.39
N TYR A 273 -20.74 -10.64 13.95
CA TYR A 273 -20.40 -11.53 15.06
C TYR A 273 -19.26 -12.49 14.69
N GLY A 274 -19.32 -13.09 13.50
CA GLY A 274 -18.23 -13.95 12.97
C GLY A 274 -16.97 -13.16 12.62
N ASP A 275 -17.13 -12.04 11.92
CA ASP A 275 -16.03 -11.22 11.40
C ASP A 275 -15.21 -10.54 12.51
N TYR A 276 -15.82 -10.22 13.64
CA TYR A 276 -15.17 -9.61 14.82
C TYR A 276 -14.90 -10.59 15.96
N ALA A 277 -14.89 -11.91 15.71
CA ALA A 277 -14.67 -12.92 16.74
C ALA A 277 -13.39 -12.70 17.57
N SER A 278 -12.31 -12.19 16.95
CA SER A 278 -11.06 -11.85 17.64
C SER A 278 -11.20 -10.67 18.63
N TRP A 279 -12.17 -9.77 18.41
CA TRP A 279 -12.49 -8.68 19.32
C TRP A 279 -13.36 -9.14 20.48
N LEU A 280 -14.29 -10.05 20.23
CA LEU A 280 -15.25 -10.52 21.23
C LEU A 280 -14.56 -11.29 22.38
N GLY A 281 -13.35 -11.82 22.14
CA GLY A 281 -12.51 -12.41 23.19
C GLY A 281 -11.83 -11.40 24.13
N ASP A 282 -11.88 -10.08 23.83
CA ASP A 282 -11.26 -9.02 24.64
C ASP A 282 -12.32 -8.02 25.14
N SER A 283 -13.07 -8.43 26.18
CA SER A 283 -14.13 -7.61 26.77
C SER A 283 -13.61 -6.26 27.28
N GLN A 284 -12.37 -6.17 27.77
CA GLN A 284 -11.82 -4.89 28.25
C GLN A 284 -11.66 -3.88 27.11
N ARG A 285 -11.23 -4.35 25.96
CA ARG A 285 -11.09 -3.52 24.76
C ARG A 285 -12.45 -3.05 24.23
N ILE A 286 -13.45 -3.93 24.22
CA ILE A 286 -14.81 -3.56 23.82
C ILE A 286 -15.36 -2.50 24.76
N LEU A 287 -15.24 -2.69 26.08
CA LEU A 287 -15.71 -1.72 27.08
C LEU A 287 -15.00 -0.36 26.91
N ALA A 288 -13.68 -0.36 26.71
CA ALA A 288 -12.93 0.87 26.46
C ALA A 288 -13.42 1.58 25.18
N THR A 289 -13.82 0.82 24.17
CA THR A 289 -14.35 1.37 22.91
C THR A 289 -15.77 1.92 23.10
N ILE A 290 -16.63 1.23 23.85
CA ILE A 290 -17.98 1.73 24.22
C ILE A 290 -17.87 3.04 25.01
N GLU A 291 -16.91 3.16 25.93
CA GLU A 291 -16.67 4.40 26.69
C GLU A 291 -16.35 5.60 25.77
N ARG A 292 -15.68 5.40 24.66
CA ARG A 292 -15.39 6.45 23.66
C ARG A 292 -16.65 6.95 22.95
N LEU A 293 -17.76 6.24 23.03
CA LEU A 293 -19.05 6.64 22.47
C LEU A 293 -19.87 7.54 23.40
N ARG A 294 -19.47 7.72 24.67
CA ARG A 294 -20.19 8.59 25.63
C ARG A 294 -20.52 10.00 25.13
N PRO A 295 -19.65 10.68 24.38
CA PRO A 295 -19.98 12.01 23.87
C PRO A 295 -21.11 12.01 22.82
N PHE A 296 -21.43 10.85 22.24
CA PHE A 296 -22.35 10.69 21.12
C PHE A 296 -23.62 9.92 21.47
N GLN A 297 -23.72 9.37 22.69
CA GLN A 297 -24.80 8.47 23.10
C GLN A 297 -25.34 8.82 24.48
N SER A 298 -26.60 8.49 24.75
CA SER A 298 -27.19 8.65 26.08
C SER A 298 -26.52 7.74 27.11
N LYS A 299 -26.53 8.15 28.38
CA LYS A 299 -26.02 7.32 29.48
C LYS A 299 -26.69 5.95 29.51
N ALA A 300 -28.03 5.93 29.36
CA ALA A 300 -28.81 4.69 29.36
C ALA A 300 -28.39 3.72 28.21
N GLN A 301 -28.07 4.25 27.02
CA GLN A 301 -27.62 3.42 25.92
C GLN A 301 -26.21 2.84 26.17
N ILE A 302 -25.31 3.63 26.74
CA ILE A 302 -23.98 3.15 27.12
C ILE A 302 -24.08 2.04 28.19
N GLU A 303 -24.90 2.23 29.23
CA GLU A 303 -25.12 1.23 30.27
C GLU A 303 -25.75 -0.06 29.71
N ARG A 304 -26.68 0.06 28.76
CA ARG A 304 -27.26 -1.10 28.05
C ARG A 304 -26.18 -1.90 27.30
N TRP A 305 -25.32 -1.24 26.52
CA TRP A 305 -24.26 -1.91 25.79
C TRP A 305 -23.24 -2.57 26.72
N ILE A 306 -22.87 -1.91 27.81
CA ILE A 306 -22.00 -2.49 28.83
C ILE A 306 -22.66 -3.74 29.46
N GLY A 307 -23.96 -3.69 29.74
CA GLY A 307 -24.72 -4.85 30.27
C GLY A 307 -24.72 -6.03 29.32
N LEU A 308 -25.00 -5.79 28.03
CA LEU A 308 -24.95 -6.82 26.98
C LEU A 308 -23.53 -7.43 26.81
N CYS A 309 -22.51 -6.59 26.87
CA CYS A 309 -21.12 -7.04 26.82
C CYS A 309 -20.75 -7.92 28.01
N HIS A 310 -21.18 -7.58 29.25
CA HIS A 310 -20.93 -8.41 30.43
C HIS A 310 -21.73 -9.72 30.42
N ALA A 311 -22.90 -9.74 29.79
CA ALA A 311 -23.70 -10.94 29.59
C ALA A 311 -23.23 -11.81 28.43
N GLU A 312 -22.24 -11.36 27.67
CA GLU A 312 -21.78 -11.98 26.41
C GLU A 312 -22.91 -12.16 25.37
N ASP A 313 -23.92 -11.30 25.46
CA ASP A 313 -25.07 -11.31 24.55
C ASP A 313 -24.76 -10.48 23.28
N TRP A 314 -23.90 -11.06 22.43
CA TRP A 314 -23.23 -10.34 21.34
C TRP A 314 -24.15 -9.96 20.19
N ILE A 315 -25.12 -10.79 19.81
CA ILE A 315 -26.01 -10.46 18.69
C ILE A 315 -26.87 -9.24 18.99
N PRO A 316 -27.63 -9.17 20.10
CA PRO A 316 -28.34 -7.96 20.51
C PRO A 316 -27.42 -6.75 20.75
N PHE A 317 -26.19 -6.97 21.22
CA PHE A 317 -25.20 -5.90 21.34
C PHE A 317 -24.89 -5.30 19.95
N ILE A 318 -24.57 -6.14 18.96
CA ILE A 318 -24.22 -5.70 17.61
C ILE A 318 -25.43 -5.06 16.92
N GLU A 319 -26.62 -5.66 16.99
CA GLU A 319 -27.84 -5.11 16.40
C GLU A 319 -28.16 -3.71 16.91
N THR A 320 -28.08 -3.54 18.24
CA THR A 320 -28.36 -2.22 18.84
C THR A 320 -27.25 -1.21 18.55
N LEU A 321 -26.01 -1.65 18.44
CA LEU A 321 -24.89 -0.79 18.04
C LEU A 321 -25.06 -0.35 16.58
N LEU A 322 -25.49 -1.24 15.69
CA LEU A 322 -25.78 -0.91 14.31
C LEU A 322 -26.90 0.13 14.22
N THR A 323 -28.07 -0.17 14.77
CA THR A 323 -29.28 0.66 14.63
C THR A 323 -29.20 1.99 15.39
N GLU A 324 -28.58 2.01 16.58
CA GLU A 324 -28.57 3.18 17.43
C GLU A 324 -27.34 4.08 17.25
N HIS A 325 -26.27 3.57 16.64
CA HIS A 325 -25.06 4.37 16.42
C HIS A 325 -24.68 4.44 14.92
N TYR A 326 -24.38 3.30 14.29
CA TYR A 326 -23.81 3.31 12.94
C TYR A 326 -24.83 3.80 11.90
N ASP A 327 -26.02 3.23 11.86
CA ASP A 327 -27.03 3.56 10.84
C ASP A 327 -27.52 5.01 10.96
N LYS A 328 -27.62 5.53 12.20
CA LYS A 328 -27.96 6.94 12.42
C LYS A 328 -26.85 7.90 11.98
N LYS A 329 -25.59 7.50 12.13
CA LYS A 329 -24.46 8.35 11.79
C LYS A 329 -24.14 8.33 10.29
N TYR A 330 -24.31 7.18 9.66
CA TYR A 330 -23.95 7.00 8.26
C TYR A 330 -25.16 7.08 7.31
N GLY A 331 -26.41 6.97 7.81
CA GLY A 331 -27.68 7.21 7.11
C GLY A 331 -27.91 6.43 5.82
N ALA A 332 -29.13 6.42 5.33
CA ALA A 332 -29.43 5.96 3.99
C ALA A 332 -28.80 6.97 2.97
N GLY A 333 -27.71 6.59 2.33
CA GLY A 333 -26.97 7.44 1.39
C GLY A 333 -25.50 7.66 1.73
N GLY A 334 -24.95 6.89 2.70
CA GLY A 334 -23.55 7.02 3.10
C GLY A 334 -23.26 8.28 3.90
N SER A 335 -21.98 8.60 4.11
CA SER A 335 -21.52 9.77 4.88
C SER A 335 -21.87 11.15 4.26
N GLY A 336 -22.79 11.24 3.32
CA GLY A 336 -23.11 12.46 2.57
C GLY A 336 -22.01 12.92 1.61
N HIS A 337 -21.00 12.07 1.40
CA HIS A 337 -19.85 12.39 0.54
C HIS A 337 -20.06 11.96 -0.91
N TYR A 338 -20.93 11.00 -1.16
CA TYR A 338 -21.20 10.41 -2.47
C TYR A 338 -22.53 10.88 -3.03
N GLU A 339 -22.71 10.72 -4.34
CA GLU A 339 -23.99 10.95 -4.99
C GLU A 339 -25.05 9.92 -4.53
N ALA A 340 -26.32 10.21 -4.81
CA ALA A 340 -27.39 9.26 -4.53
C ALA A 340 -27.19 7.96 -5.34
N PRO A 341 -27.48 6.79 -4.76
CA PRO A 341 -27.34 5.52 -5.46
C PRO A 341 -28.11 5.50 -6.78
N SER A 342 -27.43 5.10 -7.84
CA SER A 342 -28.03 4.92 -9.17
C SER A 342 -28.77 3.59 -9.28
N GLN A 343 -28.39 2.61 -8.47
CA GLN A 343 -28.96 1.27 -8.38
C GLN A 343 -28.85 0.76 -6.95
N THR A 344 -29.74 -0.19 -6.61
CA THR A 344 -29.76 -0.85 -5.30
C THR A 344 -29.87 -2.36 -5.51
N TYR A 345 -29.09 -3.10 -4.74
CA TYR A 345 -29.18 -4.56 -4.64
C TYR A 345 -29.57 -4.96 -3.21
N GLU A 346 -30.64 -5.77 -3.08
CA GLU A 346 -31.07 -6.29 -1.79
C GLU A 346 -30.40 -7.64 -1.53
N LEU A 347 -29.37 -7.62 -0.67
CA LEU A 347 -28.63 -8.81 -0.27
C LEU A 347 -29.32 -9.46 0.94
N GLU A 348 -29.85 -10.66 0.75
CA GLU A 348 -30.62 -11.38 1.77
C GLU A 348 -29.77 -11.68 3.02
N ASN A 349 -28.53 -12.13 2.80
CA ASN A 349 -27.57 -12.47 3.84
C ASN A 349 -26.13 -12.46 3.27
N GLN A 350 -25.13 -12.66 4.13
CA GLN A 350 -23.71 -12.70 3.75
C GLN A 350 -23.18 -14.12 3.49
N GLU A 351 -24.07 -15.08 3.23
CA GLU A 351 -23.70 -16.43 2.82
C GLU A 351 -23.01 -16.44 1.45
N PRO A 352 -22.07 -17.36 1.20
CA PRO A 352 -21.31 -17.36 -0.06
C PRO A 352 -22.18 -17.35 -1.33
N ALA A 353 -23.31 -18.06 -1.34
CA ALA A 353 -24.20 -18.09 -2.49
C ALA A 353 -24.85 -16.73 -2.79
N SER A 354 -25.31 -16.03 -1.75
CA SER A 354 -25.90 -14.68 -1.88
C SER A 354 -24.87 -13.66 -2.35
N ILE A 355 -23.65 -13.72 -1.81
CA ILE A 355 -22.52 -12.84 -2.20
C ILE A 355 -22.16 -13.07 -3.67
N VAL A 356 -22.08 -14.34 -4.10
CA VAL A 356 -21.80 -14.72 -5.50
C VAL A 356 -22.85 -14.15 -6.43
N THR A 357 -24.14 -14.35 -6.13
CA THR A 357 -25.24 -13.84 -6.94
C THR A 357 -25.22 -12.29 -7.07
N CYS A 358 -24.89 -11.61 -5.97
CA CYS A 358 -24.71 -10.15 -5.98
C CYS A 358 -23.53 -9.73 -6.90
N ALA A 359 -22.41 -10.41 -6.81
CA ALA A 359 -21.23 -10.12 -7.63
C ALA A 359 -21.54 -10.36 -9.14
N GLU A 360 -22.23 -11.42 -9.48
CA GLU A 360 -22.66 -11.72 -10.86
C GLU A 360 -23.61 -10.64 -11.40
N TRP A 361 -24.59 -10.24 -10.63
CA TRP A 361 -25.48 -9.14 -11.00
C TRP A 361 -24.71 -7.83 -11.24
N LEU A 362 -23.75 -7.50 -10.39
CA LEU A 362 -22.91 -6.30 -10.55
C LEU A 362 -22.07 -6.35 -11.84
N LEU A 363 -21.54 -7.51 -12.21
CA LEU A 363 -20.80 -7.69 -13.47
C LEU A 363 -21.69 -7.46 -14.68
N GLU A 364 -22.92 -8.01 -14.70
CA GLU A 364 -23.89 -7.78 -15.76
C GLU A 364 -24.25 -6.30 -15.92
N GLN A 365 -24.41 -5.58 -14.78
CA GLN A 365 -24.64 -4.15 -14.82
C GLN A 365 -23.43 -3.39 -15.38
N ALA A 366 -22.21 -3.77 -15.00
CA ALA A 366 -20.99 -3.13 -15.48
C ALA A 366 -20.82 -3.25 -17.00
N GLU A 367 -21.06 -4.43 -17.57
CA GLU A 367 -21.02 -4.67 -19.01
C GLU A 367 -22.06 -3.81 -19.77
N ALA A 368 -23.23 -3.63 -19.20
CA ALA A 368 -24.27 -2.77 -19.77
C ALA A 368 -23.89 -1.28 -19.74
N TRP A 369 -23.06 -0.85 -18.81
CA TRP A 369 -22.56 0.53 -18.73
C TRP A 369 -21.35 0.78 -19.65
N ASP A 370 -20.44 -0.17 -19.72
CA ASP A 370 -19.24 -0.06 -20.58
C ASP A 370 -19.61 -0.11 -22.07
N SER A 371 -20.85 -0.56 -22.40
CA SER A 371 -21.41 -0.64 -23.77
C SER A 371 -22.09 0.65 -24.24
N ARG A 372 -22.24 1.67 -23.40
CA ARG A 372 -22.88 2.96 -23.71
C ARG A 372 -21.87 4.08 -23.92
#